data_b2f853a7974dd4b4088518eda03cca73
#
_entry.id   b2f853a7974dd4b4088518eda03cca73
#
_cell.length_a   1.000
_cell.length_b   1.000
_cell.length_c   1.000
_cell.angle_alpha   90.00
_cell.angle_beta   90.00
_cell.angle_gamma   90.00
#
_symmetry.space_group_name_H-M   'P 1'
#
loop_
_entity.id
_entity.type
_entity.pdbx_description
1 polymer ?
#
loop_
_entity_poly.entity_id
_entity_poly.type
_entity_poly.pdbx_seq_one_letter_code
_entity_poly.pdbx_strand_id
1 'polypeptide(L)'
;KIEFFINKDVVTVMIDTSGTPLHKRGYRPVSNTAPLRETLAAAMVNISRPRQDVLLWDPFCGSGTIAIEGAMLMTNTAPGINRTFISEQFEFLDESIWAEAREEAKDVIIRDSSFKIFASDIDENCVSLTRHNARRAGVDNCIKAFKKNALEIKNTGERATIVCNPPYGERLLDRASIENLYKKMGDTFSKLSPWQIYIISSVEDFEKLYGLRADKTRKFYNGKLKCNYYQYFKNNRYAK
;
A
#
# COMPACT_ATOMS: atom_id res chain seq x y z
N LYS A 1 26.81 -12.05 -0.90
CA LYS A 1 27.17 -10.66 -0.54
C LYS A 1 27.31 -10.58 0.98
N ILE A 2 28.45 -10.06 1.44
CA ILE A 2 28.73 -9.79 2.85
C ILE A 2 28.73 -8.27 3.03
N GLU A 3 28.01 -7.78 4.00
CA GLU A 3 27.98 -6.38 4.38
C GLU A 3 28.56 -6.20 5.78
N PHE A 4 29.22 -5.09 6.05
CA PHE A 4 29.69 -4.76 7.36
C PHE A 4 29.31 -3.32 7.71
N PHE A 5 29.02 -3.11 8.98
CA PHE A 5 28.66 -1.80 9.53
C PHE A 5 29.51 -1.54 10.79
N ILE A 6 30.14 -0.38 10.86
CA ILE A 6 30.98 0.02 11.99
C ILE A 6 30.29 1.17 12.71
N ASN A 7 30.02 1.00 14.00
CA ASN A 7 29.46 2.02 14.83
C ASN A 7 30.01 1.94 16.26
N LYS A 8 30.59 3.02 16.79
CA LYS A 8 31.15 3.10 18.14
C LYS A 8 32.10 1.92 18.44
N ASP A 9 33.08 1.68 17.57
CA ASP A 9 34.08 0.62 17.63
C ASP A 9 33.52 -0.83 17.61
N VAL A 10 32.23 -0.98 17.32
CA VAL A 10 31.59 -2.29 17.10
C VAL A 10 31.44 -2.53 15.62
N VAL A 11 31.95 -3.67 15.16
CA VAL A 11 31.78 -4.15 13.78
C VAL A 11 30.67 -5.18 13.74
N THR A 12 29.61 -4.90 12.94
CA THR A 12 28.56 -5.87 12.64
C THR A 12 28.78 -6.42 11.25
N VAL A 13 28.93 -7.75 11.13
CA VAL A 13 29.05 -8.44 9.85
C VAL A 13 27.70 -9.10 9.54
N MET A 14 27.21 -8.91 8.31
CA MET A 14 25.91 -9.39 7.86
C MET A 14 26.05 -10.16 6.55
N ILE A 15 25.30 -11.23 6.40
CA ILE A 15 25.18 -11.97 5.14
C ILE A 15 23.84 -11.56 4.50
N ASP A 16 23.91 -11.06 3.25
CA ASP A 16 22.70 -10.75 2.48
C ASP A 16 22.08 -12.07 1.98
N THR A 17 20.90 -12.41 2.49
CA THR A 17 20.15 -13.60 2.11
C THR A 17 19.05 -13.27 1.07
N SER A 18 18.73 -12.00 0.88
CA SER A 18 17.64 -11.56 0.01
C SER A 18 18.07 -11.29 -1.44
N GLY A 19 19.24 -10.69 -1.65
CA GLY A 19 19.74 -10.25 -2.95
C GLY A 19 18.96 -9.04 -3.47
N THR A 20 17.98 -9.27 -4.31
CA THR A 20 17.07 -8.20 -4.76
C THR A 20 16.28 -7.62 -3.59
N PRO A 21 16.17 -6.28 -3.45
CA PRO A 21 15.47 -5.67 -2.33
C PRO A 21 14.04 -6.19 -2.14
N LEU A 22 13.62 -6.43 -0.88
CA LEU A 22 12.35 -7.08 -0.54
C LEU A 22 11.10 -6.34 -1.03
N HIS A 23 11.16 -5.02 -1.25
CA HIS A 23 10.04 -4.29 -1.84
C HIS A 23 9.79 -4.69 -3.30
N LYS A 24 10.78 -5.22 -4.03
CA LYS A 24 10.58 -5.73 -5.38
C LYS A 24 9.93 -7.12 -5.32
N ARG A 25 8.61 -7.18 -5.30
CA ARG A 25 7.82 -8.42 -5.21
C ARG A 25 7.79 -9.21 -6.52
N GLY A 26 8.07 -8.56 -7.66
CA GLY A 26 8.03 -9.16 -9.00
C GLY A 26 6.73 -8.92 -9.78
N TYR A 27 5.64 -8.52 -9.15
CA TYR A 27 4.37 -8.28 -9.84
C TYR A 27 4.32 -6.96 -10.62
N ARG A 28 5.23 -6.01 -10.35
CA ARG A 28 5.23 -4.68 -10.95
C ARG A 28 6.49 -4.41 -11.78
N PRO A 29 6.61 -4.98 -13.00
CA PRO A 29 7.76 -4.74 -13.88
C PRO A 29 7.77 -3.30 -14.44
N VAL A 30 6.58 -2.71 -14.63
CA VAL A 30 6.37 -1.34 -15.07
C VAL A 30 5.67 -0.58 -13.95
N SER A 31 6.10 0.62 -13.67
CA SER A 31 5.51 1.50 -12.66
C SER A 31 5.46 2.94 -13.17
N ASN A 32 4.54 3.72 -12.60
CA ASN A 32 4.48 5.15 -12.82
C ASN A 32 5.71 5.87 -12.23
N THR A 33 5.88 7.13 -12.55
CA THR A 33 6.92 7.98 -11.97
C THR A 33 6.77 8.04 -10.44
N ALA A 34 7.83 7.70 -9.69
CA ALA A 34 7.88 7.72 -8.22
C ALA A 34 6.81 6.85 -7.48
N PRO A 35 6.76 5.55 -7.74
CA PRO A 35 5.78 4.66 -7.13
C PRO A 35 6.01 4.49 -5.63
N LEU A 36 4.92 4.23 -4.89
CA LEU A 36 4.99 3.78 -3.50
C LEU A 36 5.72 2.43 -3.44
N ARG A 37 6.67 2.26 -2.50
CA ARG A 37 7.32 0.96 -2.30
C ARG A 37 6.33 -0.05 -1.75
N GLU A 38 6.39 -1.27 -2.22
CA GLU A 38 5.48 -2.36 -1.84
C GLU A 38 5.53 -2.62 -0.33
N THR A 39 6.72 -2.64 0.28
CA THR A 39 6.87 -2.81 1.74
C THR A 39 6.22 -1.68 2.54
N LEU A 40 6.23 -0.46 2.01
CA LEU A 40 5.56 0.67 2.65
C LEU A 40 4.04 0.55 2.51
N ALA A 41 3.55 0.17 1.33
CA ALA A 41 2.12 -0.09 1.10
C ALA A 41 1.60 -1.20 2.02
N ALA A 42 2.34 -2.32 2.14
CA ALA A 42 2.01 -3.41 3.07
C ALA A 42 1.92 -2.92 4.52
N ALA A 43 2.88 -2.08 4.96
CA ALA A 43 2.85 -1.49 6.31
C ALA A 43 1.63 -0.56 6.51
N MET A 44 1.26 0.25 5.51
CA MET A 44 0.09 1.12 5.55
C MET A 44 -1.20 0.30 5.70
N VAL A 45 -1.36 -0.74 4.88
CA VAL A 45 -2.52 -1.63 4.95
C VAL A 45 -2.59 -2.36 6.28
N ASN A 46 -1.48 -2.94 6.76
CA ASN A 46 -1.44 -3.65 8.04
C ASN A 46 -1.84 -2.74 9.22
N ILE A 47 -1.40 -1.48 9.22
CA ILE A 47 -1.78 -0.49 10.24
C ILE A 47 -3.27 -0.15 10.18
N SER A 48 -3.90 -0.20 9.01
CA SER A 48 -5.34 0.03 8.86
C SER A 48 -6.19 -1.13 9.41
N ARG A 49 -5.56 -2.28 9.71
CA ARG A 49 -6.21 -3.49 10.25
C ARG A 49 -7.41 -3.92 9.41
N PRO A 50 -7.19 -4.27 8.12
CA PRO A 50 -8.27 -4.67 7.24
C PRO A 50 -9.02 -5.89 7.79
N ARG A 51 -10.30 -6.01 7.45
CA ARG A 51 -11.19 -7.08 7.92
C ARG A 51 -11.90 -7.72 6.74
N GLN A 52 -12.22 -9.00 6.85
CA GLN A 52 -12.88 -9.76 5.77
C GLN A 52 -14.24 -9.17 5.35
N ASP A 53 -14.95 -8.58 6.31
CA ASP A 53 -16.30 -8.02 6.17
C ASP A 53 -16.31 -6.51 5.87
N VAL A 54 -15.16 -5.87 5.67
CA VAL A 54 -15.04 -4.43 5.46
C VAL A 54 -14.33 -4.15 4.14
N LEU A 55 -14.98 -3.38 3.26
CA LEU A 55 -14.38 -2.94 2.00
C LEU A 55 -13.09 -2.14 2.25
N LEU A 56 -12.00 -2.51 1.59
CA LEU A 56 -10.82 -1.69 1.47
C LEU A 56 -10.85 -0.92 0.15
N TRP A 57 -10.63 0.38 0.17
CA TRP A 57 -10.61 1.20 -1.05
C TRP A 57 -9.37 2.06 -1.14
N ASP A 58 -8.64 1.92 -2.26
CA ASP A 58 -7.60 2.85 -2.68
C ASP A 58 -8.12 3.73 -3.83
N PRO A 59 -8.52 4.98 -3.56
CA PRO A 59 -9.08 5.88 -4.58
C PRO A 59 -8.02 6.65 -5.41
N PHE A 60 -6.74 6.40 -5.19
CA PHE A 60 -5.60 6.93 -5.93
C PHE A 60 -4.65 5.78 -6.30
N CYS A 61 -5.18 4.74 -6.93
CA CYS A 61 -4.52 3.46 -6.99
C CYS A 61 -3.23 3.44 -7.84
N GLY A 62 -3.10 4.32 -8.83
CA GLY A 62 -1.93 4.36 -9.68
C GLY A 62 -1.61 3.00 -10.31
N SER A 63 -0.50 2.38 -9.89
CA SER A 63 -0.11 1.03 -10.31
C SER A 63 -0.71 -0.11 -9.47
N GLY A 64 -1.59 0.20 -8.51
CA GLY A 64 -2.31 -0.76 -7.69
C GLY A 64 -1.58 -1.25 -6.44
N THR A 65 -0.47 -0.63 -6.05
CA THR A 65 0.40 -1.17 -5.00
C THR A 65 -0.32 -1.40 -3.68
N ILE A 66 -1.11 -0.43 -3.19
CA ILE A 66 -1.84 -0.56 -1.91
C ILE A 66 -2.90 -1.66 -2.01
N ALA A 67 -3.67 -1.69 -3.10
CA ALA A 67 -4.70 -2.68 -3.31
C ALA A 67 -4.12 -4.10 -3.40
N ILE A 68 -3.01 -4.29 -4.12
CA ILE A 68 -2.35 -5.59 -4.28
C ILE A 68 -1.76 -6.08 -2.95
N GLU A 69 -1.03 -5.24 -2.22
CA GLU A 69 -0.49 -5.61 -0.90
C GLU A 69 -1.62 -5.89 0.10
N GLY A 70 -2.75 -5.17 -0.01
CA GLY A 70 -3.95 -5.45 0.77
C GLY A 70 -4.55 -6.82 0.45
N ALA A 71 -4.67 -7.16 -0.83
CA ALA A 71 -5.18 -8.47 -1.26
C ALA A 71 -4.25 -9.60 -0.81
N MET A 72 -2.93 -9.46 -1.01
CA MET A 72 -1.95 -10.46 -0.54
C MET A 72 -2.03 -10.69 0.97
N LEU A 73 -2.16 -9.61 1.76
CA LEU A 73 -2.31 -9.71 3.21
C LEU A 73 -3.59 -10.48 3.60
N MET A 74 -4.72 -10.15 2.97
CA MET A 74 -6.02 -10.71 3.33
C MET A 74 -6.24 -12.13 2.79
N THR A 75 -5.54 -12.52 1.74
CA THR A 75 -5.53 -13.89 1.20
C THR A 75 -4.41 -14.75 1.78
N ASN A 76 -3.63 -14.23 2.72
CA ASN A 76 -2.44 -14.88 3.27
C ASN A 76 -1.43 -15.29 2.19
N THR A 77 -1.32 -14.50 1.12
CA THR A 77 -0.37 -14.73 0.03
C THR A 77 1.01 -14.21 0.41
N ALA A 78 2.00 -15.07 0.47
CA ALA A 78 3.36 -14.68 0.82
C ALA A 78 3.95 -13.69 -0.21
N PRO A 79 4.45 -12.51 0.21
CA PRO A 79 4.95 -11.49 -0.71
C PRO A 79 6.20 -11.93 -1.50
N GLY A 80 6.88 -12.98 -1.05
CA GLY A 80 8.07 -13.55 -1.68
C GLY A 80 7.81 -14.74 -2.61
N ILE A 81 6.55 -15.18 -2.77
CA ILE A 81 6.20 -16.45 -3.43
C ILE A 81 6.67 -16.56 -4.87
N ASN A 82 6.71 -15.44 -5.59
CA ASN A 82 7.07 -15.38 -7.02
C ASN A 82 8.46 -14.77 -7.27
N ARG A 83 9.31 -14.69 -6.25
CA ARG A 83 10.67 -14.16 -6.39
C ARG A 83 11.73 -15.19 -6.00
N THR A 84 12.96 -14.97 -6.44
CA THR A 84 14.13 -15.70 -5.98
C THR A 84 14.89 -14.92 -4.90
N PHE A 85 15.63 -15.65 -4.08
CA PHE A 85 16.51 -15.13 -3.04
C PHE A 85 17.93 -15.55 -3.32
N ILE A 86 18.93 -14.71 -3.00
CA ILE A 86 20.32 -15.06 -3.23
C ILE A 86 20.76 -16.26 -2.38
N SER A 87 20.12 -16.48 -1.23
CA SER A 87 20.36 -17.64 -0.37
C SER A 87 19.96 -18.98 -1.01
N GLU A 88 19.18 -18.99 -2.09
CA GLU A 88 18.94 -20.20 -2.88
C GLU A 88 20.19 -20.74 -3.57
N GLN A 89 21.23 -19.89 -3.68
CA GLN A 89 22.54 -20.25 -4.29
C GLN A 89 23.58 -20.63 -3.23
N PHE A 90 23.22 -20.75 -1.96
CA PHE A 90 24.17 -21.11 -0.91
C PHE A 90 24.38 -22.62 -0.88
N GLU A 91 25.58 -23.09 -1.24
CA GLU A 91 25.95 -24.51 -1.36
C GLU A 91 25.75 -25.32 -0.07
N PHE A 92 25.70 -24.65 1.09
CA PHE A 92 25.48 -25.31 2.38
C PHE A 92 23.98 -25.47 2.75
N LEU A 93 23.06 -25.00 1.90
CA LEU A 93 21.62 -25.20 2.04
C LEU A 93 21.13 -26.24 1.03
N ASP A 94 20.27 -27.14 1.49
CA ASP A 94 19.63 -28.10 0.61
C ASP A 94 18.63 -27.38 -0.33
N GLU A 95 18.68 -27.68 -1.62
CA GLU A 95 17.80 -27.05 -2.63
C GLU A 95 16.32 -27.36 -2.36
N SER A 96 16.00 -28.50 -1.72
CA SER A 96 14.63 -28.87 -1.40
C SER A 96 13.94 -27.89 -0.45
N ILE A 97 14.70 -27.26 0.46
CA ILE A 97 14.18 -26.31 1.46
C ILE A 97 13.34 -25.19 0.80
N TRP A 98 13.81 -24.69 -0.34
CA TRP A 98 13.13 -23.61 -1.06
C TRP A 98 11.85 -24.07 -1.75
N ALA A 99 11.86 -25.30 -2.29
CA ALA A 99 10.68 -25.90 -2.90
C ALA A 99 9.61 -26.15 -1.82
N GLU A 100 9.98 -26.76 -0.71
CA GLU A 100 9.10 -27.03 0.44
C GLU A 100 8.50 -25.74 1.00
N ALA A 101 9.32 -24.71 1.27
CA ALA A 101 8.85 -23.44 1.79
C ALA A 101 7.87 -22.72 0.81
N ARG A 102 8.03 -22.89 -0.50
CA ARG A 102 7.10 -22.34 -1.50
C ARG A 102 5.79 -23.12 -1.52
N GLU A 103 5.83 -24.45 -1.39
CA GLU A 103 4.60 -25.26 -1.32
C GLU A 103 3.83 -24.93 -0.04
N GLU A 104 4.49 -24.90 1.12
CA GLU A 104 3.84 -24.47 2.38
C GLU A 104 3.19 -23.09 2.23
N ALA A 105 3.89 -22.14 1.60
CA ALA A 105 3.36 -20.80 1.37
C ALA A 105 2.14 -20.78 0.42
N LYS A 106 2.06 -21.70 -0.55
CA LYS A 106 0.91 -21.85 -1.44
C LYS A 106 -0.27 -22.52 -0.75
N ASP A 107 -0.02 -23.49 0.11
CA ASP A 107 -1.05 -24.26 0.80
C ASP A 107 -1.88 -23.42 1.77
N VAL A 108 -1.28 -22.38 2.35
CA VAL A 108 -1.96 -21.49 3.30
C VAL A 108 -2.69 -20.31 2.61
N ILE A 109 -2.65 -20.21 1.28
CA ILE A 109 -3.37 -19.15 0.55
C ILE A 109 -4.89 -19.38 0.67
N ILE A 110 -5.59 -18.34 1.14
CA ILE A 110 -7.05 -18.32 1.21
C ILE A 110 -7.60 -17.99 -0.18
N ARG A 111 -8.08 -19.01 -0.90
CA ARG A 111 -8.56 -18.87 -2.29
C ARG A 111 -9.99 -18.35 -2.37
N ASP A 112 -10.85 -18.75 -1.44
CA ASP A 112 -12.27 -18.37 -1.38
C ASP A 112 -12.50 -17.20 -0.42
N SER A 113 -11.67 -16.18 -0.53
CA SER A 113 -11.81 -14.97 0.28
C SER A 113 -13.03 -14.15 -0.14
N SER A 114 -13.89 -13.81 0.81
CA SER A 114 -14.99 -12.85 0.62
C SER A 114 -14.52 -11.39 0.65
N PHE A 115 -13.26 -11.17 0.94
CA PHE A 115 -12.67 -9.84 1.04
C PHE A 115 -12.71 -9.10 -0.31
N LYS A 116 -13.17 -7.86 -0.26
CA LYS A 116 -13.30 -7.00 -1.45
C LYS A 116 -12.42 -5.78 -1.34
N ILE A 117 -11.70 -5.51 -2.42
CA ILE A 117 -10.90 -4.30 -2.58
C ILE A 117 -11.39 -3.52 -3.79
N PHE A 118 -11.60 -2.23 -3.61
CA PHE A 118 -11.76 -1.29 -4.69
C PHE A 118 -10.46 -0.53 -4.90
N ALA A 119 -10.04 -0.48 -6.17
CA ALA A 119 -8.92 0.32 -6.63
C ALA A 119 -9.43 1.26 -7.71
N SER A 120 -9.35 2.56 -7.49
CA SER A 120 -9.80 3.51 -8.49
C SER A 120 -8.80 4.64 -8.72
N ASP A 121 -8.83 5.16 -9.92
CA ASP A 121 -8.03 6.32 -10.34
C ASP A 121 -8.82 7.15 -11.34
N ILE A 122 -8.48 8.42 -11.48
CA ILE A 122 -9.05 9.29 -12.50
C ILE A 122 -8.49 8.96 -13.89
N ASP A 123 -7.28 8.38 -13.96
CA ASP A 123 -6.59 7.95 -15.17
C ASP A 123 -6.87 6.47 -15.46
N GLU A 124 -7.49 6.18 -16.62
CA GLU A 124 -7.77 4.81 -17.07
C GLU A 124 -6.49 3.99 -17.31
N ASN A 125 -5.36 4.63 -17.64
CA ASN A 125 -4.08 3.94 -17.77
C ASN A 125 -3.62 3.38 -16.42
N CYS A 126 -3.80 4.13 -15.34
CA CYS A 126 -3.54 3.67 -13.97
C CYS A 126 -4.43 2.46 -13.61
N VAL A 127 -5.71 2.51 -13.95
CA VAL A 127 -6.66 1.41 -13.72
C VAL A 127 -6.24 0.15 -14.49
N SER A 128 -5.87 0.30 -15.76
CA SER A 128 -5.39 -0.80 -16.61
C SER A 128 -4.10 -1.40 -16.08
N LEU A 129 -3.16 -0.57 -15.61
CA LEU A 129 -1.92 -1.00 -14.99
C LEU A 129 -2.19 -1.74 -13.67
N THR A 130 -3.12 -1.26 -12.85
CA THR A 130 -3.56 -1.94 -11.62
C THR A 130 -4.09 -3.33 -11.92
N ARG A 131 -4.97 -3.50 -12.91
CA ARG A 131 -5.50 -4.81 -13.34
C ARG A 131 -4.39 -5.76 -13.80
N HIS A 132 -3.45 -5.24 -14.59
CA HIS A 132 -2.30 -6.02 -15.07
C HIS A 132 -1.44 -6.52 -13.90
N ASN A 133 -1.06 -5.63 -12.98
CA ASN A 133 -0.23 -5.95 -11.83
C ASN A 133 -0.93 -6.90 -10.85
N ALA A 134 -2.24 -6.74 -10.63
CA ALA A 134 -3.04 -7.63 -9.78
C ALA A 134 -3.05 -9.08 -10.30
N ARG A 135 -3.21 -9.28 -11.64
CA ARG A 135 -3.10 -10.61 -12.27
C ARG A 135 -1.71 -11.20 -12.06
N ARG A 136 -0.65 -10.42 -12.23
CA ARG A 136 0.73 -10.88 -12.00
C ARG A 136 0.99 -11.27 -10.54
N ALA A 137 0.32 -10.61 -9.61
CA ALA A 137 0.37 -10.95 -8.19
C ALA A 137 -0.53 -12.15 -7.83
N GLY A 138 -1.44 -12.59 -8.72
CA GLY A 138 -2.38 -13.68 -8.48
C GLY A 138 -3.51 -13.33 -7.51
N VAL A 139 -3.89 -12.03 -7.42
CA VAL A 139 -4.91 -11.53 -6.47
C VAL A 139 -5.99 -10.69 -7.14
N ASP A 140 -6.12 -10.77 -8.45
CA ASP A 140 -7.09 -9.98 -9.24
C ASP A 140 -8.54 -10.36 -8.96
N ASN A 141 -8.82 -11.57 -8.48
CA ASN A 141 -10.13 -12.02 -8.03
C ASN A 141 -10.68 -11.21 -6.84
N CYS A 142 -9.80 -10.65 -5.99
CA CYS A 142 -10.17 -9.84 -4.84
C CYS A 142 -10.28 -8.34 -5.16
N ILE A 143 -9.79 -7.89 -6.32
CA ILE A 143 -9.62 -6.47 -6.64
C ILE A 143 -10.55 -6.06 -7.79
N LYS A 144 -11.46 -5.12 -7.52
CA LYS A 144 -12.24 -4.43 -8.54
C LYS A 144 -11.59 -3.09 -8.87
N ALA A 145 -10.90 -3.01 -10.02
CA ALA A 145 -10.27 -1.78 -10.49
C ALA A 145 -11.17 -1.06 -11.52
N PHE A 146 -11.42 0.25 -11.33
CA PHE A 146 -12.30 1.05 -12.18
C PHE A 146 -11.94 2.53 -12.15
N LYS A 147 -12.29 3.24 -13.23
CA LYS A 147 -12.11 4.69 -13.31
C LYS A 147 -13.11 5.41 -12.43
N LYS A 148 -12.60 6.27 -11.53
CA LYS A 148 -13.43 7.12 -10.67
C LYS A 148 -12.59 8.25 -10.07
N ASN A 149 -13.19 9.43 -10.03
CA ASN A 149 -12.63 10.55 -9.27
C ASN A 149 -12.83 10.31 -7.77
N ALA A 150 -11.76 10.37 -6.98
CA ALA A 150 -11.80 10.21 -5.53
C ALA A 150 -12.73 11.21 -4.83
N LEU A 151 -12.90 12.40 -5.41
CA LEU A 151 -13.78 13.45 -4.89
C LEU A 151 -15.28 13.18 -5.10
N GLU A 152 -15.64 12.14 -5.84
CA GLU A 152 -17.02 11.72 -6.12
C GLU A 152 -17.43 10.48 -5.33
N ILE A 153 -16.63 10.06 -4.37
CA ILE A 153 -16.95 8.94 -3.48
C ILE A 153 -18.11 9.34 -2.58
N LYS A 154 -19.10 8.48 -2.49
CA LYS A 154 -20.27 8.66 -1.63
C LYS A 154 -20.34 7.53 -0.61
N ASN A 155 -20.82 7.84 0.57
CA ASN A 155 -21.12 6.85 1.59
C ASN A 155 -22.25 5.93 1.09
N THR A 156 -21.99 4.61 1.12
CA THR A 156 -22.95 3.58 0.69
C THR A 156 -23.79 3.04 1.84
N GLY A 157 -23.56 3.51 3.07
CA GLY A 157 -24.15 2.96 4.30
C GLY A 157 -23.40 1.73 4.83
N GLU A 158 -22.54 1.12 4.03
CA GLU A 158 -21.69 -0.01 4.45
C GLU A 158 -20.39 0.53 5.07
N ARG A 159 -19.75 -0.32 5.89
CA ARG A 159 -18.43 0.01 6.46
C ARG A 159 -17.35 -0.13 5.40
N ALA A 160 -16.45 0.84 5.36
CA ALA A 160 -15.28 0.77 4.49
C ALA A 160 -14.05 1.41 5.16
N THR A 161 -12.90 1.10 4.61
CA THR A 161 -11.61 1.67 4.96
C THR A 161 -10.94 2.22 3.71
N ILE A 162 -10.63 3.50 3.69
CA ILE A 162 -9.80 4.11 2.66
C ILE A 162 -8.34 4.05 3.12
N VAL A 163 -7.47 3.52 2.26
CA VAL A 163 -6.01 3.61 2.40
C VAL A 163 -5.47 4.16 1.10
N CYS A 164 -4.85 5.34 1.11
CA CYS A 164 -4.45 5.96 -0.14
C CYS A 164 -3.14 6.76 -0.05
N ASN A 165 -2.58 6.94 -1.25
CA ASN A 165 -1.39 7.73 -1.54
C ASN A 165 -1.72 8.79 -2.61
N PRO A 166 -2.42 9.89 -2.24
CA PRO A 166 -2.76 10.95 -3.19
C PRO A 166 -1.50 11.63 -3.72
N PRO A 167 -1.57 12.35 -4.84
CA PRO A 167 -0.45 13.11 -5.36
C PRO A 167 0.11 14.09 -4.32
N TYR A 168 1.45 14.12 -4.20
CA TYR A 168 2.20 15.08 -3.40
C TYR A 168 3.56 15.38 -4.05
N GLY A 169 4.07 16.58 -3.80
CA GLY A 169 5.34 17.05 -4.36
C GLY A 169 5.24 17.60 -5.78
N GLU A 170 6.17 18.45 -6.14
CA GLU A 170 6.20 19.26 -7.37
C GLU A 170 6.33 18.44 -8.68
N ARG A 171 6.53 17.12 -8.58
CA ARG A 171 6.73 16.26 -9.76
C ARG A 171 5.44 15.87 -10.48
N LEU A 172 4.29 15.99 -9.82
CA LEU A 172 3.01 15.52 -10.36
C LEU A 172 1.99 16.65 -10.55
N LEU A 173 1.97 17.63 -9.65
CA LEU A 173 1.06 18.76 -9.68
C LEU A 173 1.77 20.00 -9.11
N ASP A 174 1.36 21.19 -9.53
CA ASP A 174 1.76 22.43 -8.87
C ASP A 174 1.16 22.53 -7.46
N ARG A 175 1.74 23.39 -6.62
CA ARG A 175 1.37 23.52 -5.21
C ARG A 175 -0.11 23.91 -5.03
N ALA A 176 -0.62 24.81 -5.83
CA ALA A 176 -2.00 25.29 -5.72
C ALA A 176 -3.00 24.17 -6.03
N SER A 177 -2.70 23.32 -7.03
CA SER A 177 -3.50 22.14 -7.38
C SER A 177 -3.51 21.11 -6.24
N ILE A 178 -2.37 20.88 -5.57
CA ILE A 178 -2.28 19.97 -4.41
C ILE A 178 -3.11 20.49 -3.23
N GLU A 179 -2.99 21.78 -2.91
CA GLU A 179 -3.74 22.41 -1.83
C GLU A 179 -5.27 22.33 -2.06
N ASN A 180 -5.71 22.61 -3.30
CA ASN A 180 -7.10 22.49 -3.69
C ASN A 180 -7.59 21.02 -3.61
N LEU A 181 -6.77 20.07 -4.08
CA LEU A 181 -7.09 18.64 -3.97
C LEU A 181 -7.32 18.23 -2.51
N TYR A 182 -6.40 18.59 -1.62
CA TYR A 182 -6.48 18.17 -0.21
C TYR A 182 -7.66 18.80 0.50
N LYS A 183 -7.98 20.07 0.21
CA LYS A 183 -9.19 20.72 0.73
C LYS A 183 -10.45 19.98 0.29
N LYS A 184 -10.56 19.69 -1.01
CA LYS A 184 -11.72 18.94 -1.55
C LYS A 184 -11.78 17.51 -1.02
N MET A 185 -10.64 16.85 -0.80
CA MET A 185 -10.58 15.53 -0.15
C MET A 185 -11.15 15.60 1.27
N GLY A 186 -10.76 16.61 2.06
CA GLY A 186 -11.30 16.82 3.40
C GLY A 186 -12.83 17.00 3.38
N ASP A 187 -13.33 17.86 2.49
CA ASP A 187 -14.76 18.10 2.31
C ASP A 187 -15.55 16.83 1.91
N THR A 188 -14.94 15.97 1.08
CA THR A 188 -15.56 14.74 0.59
C THR A 188 -15.48 13.62 1.62
N PHE A 189 -14.28 13.36 2.13
CA PHE A 189 -14.04 12.20 3.00
C PHE A 189 -14.63 12.38 4.40
N SER A 190 -14.80 13.64 4.86
CA SER A 190 -15.51 13.92 6.11
C SER A 190 -16.95 13.42 6.11
N LYS A 191 -17.59 13.32 4.95
CA LYS A 191 -18.99 12.86 4.78
C LYS A 191 -19.12 11.34 4.70
N LEU A 192 -18.00 10.60 4.74
CA LEU A 192 -17.98 9.15 4.60
C LEU A 192 -18.11 8.39 5.94
N SER A 193 -18.40 9.09 7.05
CA SER A 193 -18.62 8.40 8.34
C SER A 193 -19.65 7.26 8.20
N PRO A 194 -19.40 6.07 8.77
CA PRO A 194 -18.36 5.72 9.75
C PRO A 194 -17.07 5.13 9.16
N TRP A 195 -16.70 5.44 7.93
CA TRP A 195 -15.51 4.90 7.29
C TRP A 195 -14.23 5.34 8.01
N GLN A 196 -13.23 4.46 7.98
CA GLN A 196 -11.88 4.78 8.43
C GLN A 196 -11.04 5.27 7.25
N ILE A 197 -10.22 6.30 7.47
CA ILE A 197 -9.46 6.93 6.39
C ILE A 197 -8.01 7.05 6.79
N TYR A 198 -7.13 6.56 5.92
CA TYR A 198 -5.70 6.50 6.10
C TYR A 198 -5.00 7.09 4.89
N ILE A 199 -4.25 8.17 5.07
CA ILE A 199 -3.64 8.94 3.99
C ILE A 199 -2.15 9.12 4.26
N ILE A 200 -1.30 8.80 3.28
CA ILE A 200 0.12 9.16 3.34
C ILE A 200 0.37 10.44 2.55
N SER A 201 1.13 11.36 3.11
CA SER A 201 1.57 12.58 2.42
C SER A 201 2.91 13.06 2.95
N SER A 202 3.70 13.69 2.07
CA SER A 202 4.93 14.41 2.44
C SER A 202 4.70 15.91 2.68
N VAL A 203 3.50 16.41 2.47
CA VAL A 203 3.17 17.83 2.68
C VAL A 203 3.06 18.12 4.17
N GLU A 204 3.86 19.05 4.66
CA GLU A 204 3.94 19.38 6.09
C GLU A 204 2.62 19.92 6.64
N ASP A 205 1.94 20.79 5.87
CA ASP A 205 0.67 21.43 6.24
C ASP A 205 -0.57 20.58 5.89
N PHE A 206 -0.42 19.25 5.68
CA PHE A 206 -1.50 18.40 5.20
C PHE A 206 -2.78 18.52 6.03
N GLU A 207 -2.71 18.45 7.36
CA GLU A 207 -3.89 18.52 8.23
C GLU A 207 -4.63 19.86 8.13
N LYS A 208 -3.87 20.95 7.96
CA LYS A 208 -4.45 22.29 7.76
C LYS A 208 -5.19 22.39 6.42
N LEU A 209 -4.59 21.85 5.35
CA LEU A 209 -5.18 21.82 4.01
C LEU A 209 -6.38 20.88 3.94
N TYR A 210 -6.27 19.72 4.56
CA TYR A 210 -7.34 18.71 4.65
C TYR A 210 -8.51 19.15 5.55
N GLY A 211 -8.26 20.11 6.44
CA GLY A 211 -9.28 20.70 7.32
C GLY A 211 -9.62 19.87 8.56
N LEU A 212 -8.95 18.75 8.79
CA LEU A 212 -9.18 17.87 9.94
C LEU A 212 -7.89 17.41 10.56
N ARG A 213 -7.83 17.40 11.90
CA ARG A 213 -6.71 16.82 12.64
C ARG A 213 -6.83 15.30 12.69
N ALA A 214 -5.71 14.60 12.42
CA ALA A 214 -5.66 13.15 12.47
C ALA A 214 -5.77 12.62 13.91
N ASP A 215 -6.40 11.44 14.10
CA ASP A 215 -6.43 10.76 15.41
C ASP A 215 -5.05 10.27 15.81
N LYS A 216 -4.29 9.88 14.80
CA LYS A 216 -2.92 9.42 14.96
C LYS A 216 -2.11 9.72 13.70
N THR A 217 -0.85 10.09 13.87
CA THR A 217 0.10 10.29 12.78
C THR A 217 1.31 9.40 13.02
N ARG A 218 1.80 8.76 11.95
CA ARG A 218 3.04 7.98 11.97
C ARG A 218 4.00 8.51 10.92
N LYS A 219 5.29 8.60 11.27
CA LYS A 219 6.35 8.97 10.34
C LYS A 219 6.76 7.76 9.53
N PHE A 220 6.83 7.93 8.21
CA PHE A 220 7.33 6.96 7.24
C PHE A 220 8.36 7.59 6.30
N TYR A 221 9.04 6.74 5.54
CA TYR A 221 9.95 7.16 4.49
C TYR A 221 9.64 6.39 3.19
N ASN A 222 9.28 7.11 2.14
CA ASN A 222 9.19 6.56 0.79
C ASN A 222 10.51 6.82 0.05
N GLY A 223 11.44 5.88 0.13
CA GLY A 223 12.83 6.11 -0.24
C GLY A 223 13.48 7.10 0.73
N LYS A 224 13.96 8.23 0.21
CA LYS A 224 14.54 9.33 1.00
C LYS A 224 13.49 10.36 1.46
N LEU A 225 12.29 10.30 0.91
CA LEU A 225 11.23 11.27 1.18
C LEU A 225 10.54 10.96 2.50
N LYS A 226 10.61 11.88 3.45
CA LYS A 226 9.86 11.81 4.71
C LYS A 226 8.38 12.04 4.42
N CYS A 227 7.54 11.14 4.91
CA CYS A 227 6.09 11.21 4.80
C CYS A 227 5.44 11.04 6.17
N ASN A 228 4.26 11.58 6.32
CA ASN A 228 3.39 11.31 7.45
C ASN A 228 2.20 10.47 7.00
N TYR A 229 1.84 9.46 7.80
CA TYR A 229 0.68 8.62 7.60
C TYR A 229 -0.40 9.01 8.59
N TYR A 230 -1.39 9.73 8.09
CA TYR A 230 -2.51 10.31 8.85
C TYR A 230 -3.63 9.29 8.95
N GLN A 231 -4.15 9.09 10.16
CA GLN A 231 -5.12 8.05 10.48
C GLN A 231 -6.36 8.70 11.11
N TYR A 232 -7.51 8.49 10.48
CA TYR A 232 -8.81 9.01 10.88
C TYR A 232 -9.76 7.83 11.13
N PHE A 233 -9.98 7.43 12.37
CA PHE A 233 -10.74 6.24 12.73
C PHE A 233 -11.74 6.43 13.86
N LYS A 234 -11.80 7.61 14.51
CA LYS A 234 -12.80 7.91 15.54
C LYS A 234 -14.08 8.46 14.89
N ASN A 235 -15.18 7.78 15.11
CA ASN A 235 -16.48 8.14 14.50
C ASN A 235 -17.07 9.47 14.99
N ASN A 236 -16.64 9.99 16.17
CA ASN A 236 -17.26 11.18 16.80
C ASN A 236 -16.80 12.52 16.23
N ARG A 237 -16.05 12.57 15.15
CA ARG A 237 -15.52 13.83 14.58
C ARG A 237 -16.54 14.62 13.80
N TYR A 238 -17.60 13.97 13.33
CA TYR A 238 -18.58 14.53 12.40
C TYR A 238 -19.93 14.79 13.06
N ALA A 239 -20.03 14.55 14.37
CA ALA A 239 -21.17 14.92 15.16
C ALA A 239 -20.99 16.36 15.67
N LYS A 240 -21.15 17.35 14.77
CA LYS A 240 -21.47 18.75 15.07
C LYS A 240 -22.38 19.29 14.01
#